data_d0b89847d47678373060154c1f6a4c56
#
_entry.id   d0b89847d47678373060154c1f6a4c56
#
_cell.length_a   1.000
_cell.length_b   1.000
_cell.length_c   1.000
_cell.angle_alpha   90.00
_cell.angle_beta   90.00
_cell.angle_gamma   90.00
#
_symmetry.space_group_name_H-M   'P 1'
#
loop_
_entity.id
_entity.type
_entity.pdbx_description
1 polymer ?
#
loop_
_entity_poly.entity_id
_entity_poly.type
_entity_poly.pdbx_seq_one_letter_code
_entity_poly.pdbx_strand_id
1 'polypeptide(L)'
;VASFGTLGISGKKKIENTSNTTFDPIKIGKNLNYLEKKKINNVILEASSHGLKQHRLDGLKFDVGIFTNLSRDHLDYHKTLKDYLNAKLILFKKLMKKDSVAIFDEDTKYSKILKNICNKNKIKKLTIGKSNGDLLTKNYSIVDNKQELSFLFNKKNYNLKTELIGKIQIKNLLMSILAACNSNIKLNKILKSVENIKAVPGRLEKVGNLKNNSIAILDYAHTPDALETCILNIKEHFKHRKINLVFGCGGDRDKSKRSIMGRIANNLCDKIYLTDDNPRTESPKKIRNNIKAKILKSKLVEIPSRKKAIEKAIKDLRSDEILIVAGKGHENYQEYKTKKFFSDKVCMIDAIHKKNKKLSKNLKVNIINEYLDKKINNNFLINRASINSKEVKKNDIFFGIKGKNIDGNKFADEALKKKASICILEKNYSKKNSRKIFVKNTLETFSN
;
A
#
# COMPACT_ATOMS: atom_id res chain seq x y z
N VAL A 1 1.13 0.71 28.04
CA VAL A 1 0.96 1.69 26.96
C VAL A 1 -0.44 1.58 26.42
N ALA A 2 -1.11 2.71 26.19
CA ALA A 2 -2.36 2.80 25.46
C ALA A 2 -2.21 3.76 24.28
N SER A 3 -3.08 3.62 23.26
CA SER A 3 -3.12 4.53 22.11
C SER A 3 -4.52 5.06 21.86
N PHE A 4 -4.62 6.32 21.51
CA PHE A 4 -5.84 7.04 21.13
C PHE A 4 -5.66 7.53 19.71
N GLY A 5 -6.51 7.11 18.80
CA GLY A 5 -6.40 7.52 17.39
C GLY A 5 -7.54 7.02 16.53
N THR A 6 -7.35 7.10 15.24
CA THR A 6 -8.33 6.72 14.21
C THR A 6 -8.84 5.27 14.37
N LEU A 7 -8.02 4.37 14.89
CA LEU A 7 -8.40 2.97 15.13
C LEU A 7 -9.14 2.74 16.46
N GLY A 8 -9.39 3.82 17.19
CA GLY A 8 -10.02 3.78 18.50
C GLY A 8 -9.06 3.94 19.67
N ILE A 9 -9.52 3.55 20.86
CA ILE A 9 -8.71 3.48 22.06
C ILE A 9 -8.26 2.04 22.23
N SER A 10 -6.94 1.83 22.35
CA SER A 10 -6.35 0.51 22.44
C SER A 10 -5.31 0.46 23.58
N GLY A 11 -5.33 -0.62 24.36
CA GLY A 11 -4.34 -0.98 25.35
C GLY A 11 -3.89 -2.41 25.11
N LYS A 12 -3.84 -3.26 26.16
CA LYS A 12 -3.66 -4.73 25.99
C LYS A 12 -4.78 -5.36 25.15
N LYS A 13 -5.98 -4.79 25.24
CA LYS A 13 -7.17 -5.13 24.42
C LYS A 13 -7.76 -3.84 23.88
N LYS A 14 -8.60 -3.93 22.83
CA LYS A 14 -9.35 -2.79 22.34
C LYS A 14 -10.34 -2.32 23.41
N ILE A 15 -10.26 -1.02 23.76
CA ILE A 15 -11.09 -0.43 24.81
C ILE A 15 -12.36 0.14 24.20
N GLU A 16 -12.23 0.92 23.11
CA GLU A 16 -13.38 1.60 22.51
C GLU A 16 -13.19 1.87 21.01
N ASN A 17 -14.30 1.84 20.25
CA ASN A 17 -14.37 2.35 18.89
C ASN A 17 -14.68 3.84 18.91
N THR A 18 -14.19 4.58 17.91
CA THR A 18 -14.42 6.01 17.85
C THR A 18 -14.78 6.46 16.44
N SER A 19 -15.48 7.60 16.36
CA SER A 19 -15.82 8.26 15.09
C SER A 19 -14.81 9.34 14.70
N ASN A 20 -13.96 9.79 15.63
CA ASN A 20 -13.00 10.88 15.44
C ASN A 20 -11.58 10.41 15.77
N THR A 21 -10.61 10.84 14.97
CA THR A 21 -9.17 10.61 15.24
C THR A 21 -8.74 11.19 16.58
N THR A 22 -9.06 12.44 16.85
CA THR A 22 -8.88 13.11 18.14
C THR A 22 -10.26 13.30 18.76
N PHE A 23 -10.48 12.70 19.92
CA PHE A 23 -11.79 12.73 20.61
C PHE A 23 -12.10 14.10 21.20
N ASP A 24 -13.32 14.25 21.69
CA ASP A 24 -13.69 15.42 22.48
C ASP A 24 -12.96 15.42 23.84
N PRO A 25 -12.77 16.59 24.46
CA PRO A 25 -11.99 16.72 25.71
C PRO A 25 -12.54 15.90 26.87
N ILE A 26 -13.86 15.79 26.99
CA ILE A 26 -14.51 15.05 28.10
C ILE A 26 -14.19 13.56 27.95
N LYS A 27 -14.29 13.04 26.74
CA LYS A 27 -13.99 11.64 26.44
C LYS A 27 -12.51 11.32 26.65
N ILE A 28 -11.61 12.24 26.26
CA ILE A 28 -10.19 12.12 26.53
C ILE A 28 -9.93 12.04 28.03
N GLY A 29 -10.48 12.98 28.82
CA GLY A 29 -10.30 13.03 30.26
C GLY A 29 -10.81 11.78 30.97
N LYS A 30 -12.02 11.32 30.64
CA LYS A 30 -12.59 10.06 31.19
C LYS A 30 -11.68 8.86 30.94
N ASN A 31 -11.16 8.75 29.71
CA ASN A 31 -10.32 7.62 29.35
C ASN A 31 -8.91 7.71 29.95
N LEU A 32 -8.34 8.91 30.09
CA LEU A 32 -7.06 9.10 30.79
C LEU A 32 -7.19 8.69 32.26
N ASN A 33 -8.25 9.13 32.97
CA ASN A 33 -8.52 8.73 34.34
C ASN A 33 -8.72 7.19 34.46
N TYR A 34 -9.44 6.57 33.52
CA TYR A 34 -9.58 5.10 33.49
C TYR A 34 -8.22 4.40 33.34
N LEU A 35 -7.37 4.91 32.45
CA LEU A 35 -6.02 4.34 32.21
C LEU A 35 -5.11 4.51 33.43
N GLU A 36 -5.16 5.63 34.10
CA GLU A 36 -4.43 5.91 35.34
C GLU A 36 -4.82 4.92 36.44
N LYS A 37 -6.12 4.71 36.68
CA LYS A 37 -6.63 3.68 37.61
C LYS A 37 -6.16 2.27 37.26
N LYS A 38 -5.91 2.00 35.97
CA LYS A 38 -5.33 0.72 35.46
C LYS A 38 -3.80 0.70 35.47
N LYS A 39 -3.14 1.71 36.06
CA LYS A 39 -1.67 1.86 36.12
C LYS A 39 -1.01 1.84 34.74
N ILE A 40 -1.69 2.42 33.72
CA ILE A 40 -1.13 2.57 32.37
C ILE A 40 -0.55 3.98 32.26
N ASN A 41 0.75 4.10 32.44
CA ASN A 41 1.46 5.38 32.58
C ASN A 41 1.87 6.05 31.24
N ASN A 42 1.81 5.33 30.13
CA ASN A 42 2.20 5.85 28.83
C ASN A 42 1.02 5.82 27.87
N VAL A 43 0.70 6.97 27.29
CA VAL A 43 -0.38 7.14 26.31
C VAL A 43 0.17 7.79 25.05
N ILE A 44 -0.13 7.18 23.89
CA ILE A 44 0.16 7.72 22.57
C ILE A 44 -1.15 8.28 22.01
N LEU A 45 -1.16 9.53 21.58
CA LEU A 45 -2.35 10.21 21.10
C LEU A 45 -2.13 10.74 19.68
N GLU A 46 -3.05 10.43 18.76
CA GLU A 46 -3.06 10.98 17.42
C GLU A 46 -3.71 12.39 17.44
N ALA A 47 -2.86 13.42 17.31
CA ALA A 47 -3.28 14.81 17.32
C ALA A 47 -3.64 15.28 15.90
N SER A 48 -4.90 15.15 15.49
CA SER A 48 -5.36 15.61 14.18
C SER A 48 -5.37 17.15 14.14
N SER A 49 -5.16 17.72 12.94
CA SER A 49 -5.21 19.16 12.73
C SER A 49 -6.56 19.79 13.09
N HIS A 50 -7.65 19.05 12.87
CA HIS A 50 -9.00 19.44 13.31
C HIS A 50 -9.07 19.49 14.83
N GLY A 51 -8.61 18.44 15.51
CA GLY A 51 -8.62 18.36 16.97
C GLY A 51 -7.79 19.47 17.61
N LEU A 52 -6.62 19.78 17.04
CA LEU A 52 -5.77 20.88 17.49
C LEU A 52 -6.43 22.24 17.28
N LYS A 53 -6.99 22.51 16.10
CA LYS A 53 -7.68 23.78 15.78
C LYS A 53 -8.98 23.96 16.58
N GLN A 54 -9.65 22.87 16.93
CA GLN A 54 -10.88 22.86 17.72
C GLN A 54 -10.63 22.75 19.23
N HIS A 55 -9.40 22.96 19.67
CA HIS A 55 -9.03 22.98 21.10
C HIS A 55 -9.35 21.68 21.86
N ARG A 56 -9.46 20.54 21.17
CA ARG A 56 -9.82 19.25 21.80
C ARG A 56 -8.74 18.70 22.73
N LEU A 57 -7.51 19.20 22.61
CA LEU A 57 -6.35 18.80 23.41
C LEU A 57 -5.91 19.88 24.40
N ASP A 58 -6.64 20.98 24.50
CA ASP A 58 -6.31 22.04 25.45
C ASP A 58 -6.40 21.50 26.88
N GLY A 59 -5.51 21.97 27.74
CA GLY A 59 -5.35 21.42 29.10
C GLY A 59 -4.40 20.25 29.20
N LEU A 60 -4.10 19.53 28.11
CA LEU A 60 -3.09 18.49 28.11
C LEU A 60 -1.69 19.06 27.86
N LYS A 61 -0.67 18.41 28.44
CA LYS A 61 0.74 18.70 28.20
C LYS A 61 1.48 17.42 27.80
N PHE A 62 2.24 17.52 26.70
CA PHE A 62 2.92 16.38 26.11
C PHE A 62 4.42 16.38 26.39
N ASP A 63 4.96 15.20 26.68
CA ASP A 63 6.39 14.97 26.89
C ASP A 63 7.12 14.75 25.56
N VAL A 64 6.44 14.18 24.56
CA VAL A 64 6.99 13.92 23.22
C VAL A 64 5.95 14.34 22.17
N GLY A 65 6.38 15.14 21.20
CA GLY A 65 5.58 15.53 20.04
C GLY A 65 6.26 15.09 18.74
N ILE A 66 5.53 14.42 17.84
CA ILE A 66 6.05 13.96 16.55
C ILE A 66 5.38 14.73 15.42
N PHE A 67 6.17 15.37 14.55
CA PHE A 67 5.69 15.93 13.30
C PHE A 67 6.06 15.00 12.15
N THR A 68 5.10 14.21 11.68
CA THR A 68 5.32 13.19 10.67
C THR A 68 5.50 13.79 9.27
N ASN A 69 4.51 14.53 8.78
CA ASN A 69 4.54 15.21 7.48
C ASN A 69 3.41 16.25 7.35
N LEU A 70 3.44 16.99 6.25
CA LEU A 70 2.35 17.81 5.76
C LEU A 70 2.31 17.74 4.23
N SER A 71 1.20 17.28 3.68
CA SER A 71 0.87 17.29 2.26
C SER A 71 -0.51 17.91 2.03
N ARG A 72 -0.91 18.08 0.79
CA ARG A 72 -2.22 18.67 0.44
C ARG A 72 -3.36 17.75 0.89
N ASP A 73 -4.02 18.13 1.98
CA ASP A 73 -5.21 17.47 2.51
C ASP A 73 -6.01 18.46 3.35
N HIS A 74 -7.29 18.14 3.65
CA HIS A 74 -8.16 18.92 4.54
C HIS A 74 -8.30 20.41 4.18
N LEU A 75 -8.15 20.79 2.88
CA LEU A 75 -8.31 22.18 2.46
C LEU A 75 -9.78 22.63 2.40
N ASP A 76 -10.71 21.68 2.42
CA ASP A 76 -12.13 21.95 2.68
C ASP A 76 -12.36 22.59 4.04
N TYR A 77 -11.56 22.25 5.04
CA TYR A 77 -11.62 22.77 6.40
C TYR A 77 -10.62 23.92 6.66
N HIS A 78 -9.34 23.72 6.30
CA HIS A 78 -8.25 24.65 6.62
C HIS A 78 -8.08 25.79 5.61
N LYS A 79 -8.76 25.72 4.43
CA LYS A 79 -8.69 26.66 3.31
C LYS A 79 -7.31 26.72 2.63
N THR A 80 -6.21 26.87 3.38
CA THR A 80 -4.85 26.96 2.84
C THR A 80 -3.89 25.96 3.50
N LEU A 81 -2.80 25.60 2.79
CA LEU A 81 -1.71 24.79 3.38
C LEU A 81 -1.05 25.50 4.57
N LYS A 82 -1.01 26.84 4.57
CA LYS A 82 -0.48 27.64 5.67
C LYS A 82 -1.33 27.48 6.92
N ASP A 83 -2.66 27.53 6.79
CA ASP A 83 -3.57 27.33 7.92
C ASP A 83 -3.52 25.89 8.42
N TYR A 84 -3.39 24.93 7.52
CA TYR A 84 -3.21 23.52 7.89
C TYR A 84 -1.91 23.30 8.65
N LEU A 85 -0.79 23.89 8.19
CA LEU A 85 0.48 23.88 8.92
C LEU A 85 0.32 24.53 10.30
N ASN A 86 -0.26 25.74 10.37
CA ASN A 86 -0.45 26.44 11.63
C ASN A 86 -1.26 25.64 12.64
N ALA A 87 -2.31 24.93 12.20
CA ALA A 87 -3.08 24.04 13.06
C ALA A 87 -2.22 22.89 13.62
N LYS A 88 -1.38 22.24 12.79
CA LYS A 88 -0.45 21.21 13.29
C LYS A 88 0.60 21.75 14.24
N LEU A 89 1.09 22.97 14.01
CA LEU A 89 2.09 23.61 14.86
C LEU A 89 1.55 24.02 16.25
N ILE A 90 0.23 24.02 16.48
CA ILE A 90 -0.36 24.24 17.81
C ILE A 90 0.23 23.28 18.84
N LEU A 91 0.42 22.02 18.49
CA LEU A 91 1.06 21.03 19.37
C LEU A 91 2.37 21.57 19.95
N PHE A 92 3.27 22.02 19.08
CA PHE A 92 4.62 22.46 19.47
C PHE A 92 4.66 23.87 20.06
N LYS A 93 3.70 24.71 19.68
CA LYS A 93 3.62 26.10 20.21
C LYS A 93 2.98 26.19 21.58
N LYS A 94 2.00 25.32 21.90
CA LYS A 94 1.14 25.51 23.08
C LYS A 94 1.05 24.29 24.01
N LEU A 95 1.17 23.07 23.48
CA LEU A 95 0.80 21.86 24.22
C LEU A 95 2.01 21.03 24.69
N MET A 96 3.21 21.35 24.23
CA MET A 96 4.44 20.71 24.72
C MET A 96 4.85 21.28 26.08
N LYS A 97 5.39 20.43 26.97
CA LYS A 97 6.05 20.86 28.21
C LYS A 97 7.39 21.56 27.91
N LYS A 98 7.88 22.40 28.82
CA LYS A 98 9.28 22.78 28.81
C LYS A 98 10.16 21.53 28.98
N ASP A 99 11.31 21.50 28.31
CA ASP A 99 12.26 20.37 28.29
C ASP A 99 11.71 19.05 27.67
N SER A 100 10.50 19.07 27.10
CA SER A 100 9.94 17.99 26.31
C SER A 100 10.69 17.80 24.98
N VAL A 101 10.34 16.76 24.22
CA VAL A 101 11.06 16.40 22.99
C VAL A 101 10.16 16.49 21.75
N ALA A 102 10.58 17.29 20.76
CA ALA A 102 9.99 17.34 19.44
C ALA A 102 10.79 16.45 18.46
N ILE A 103 10.08 15.55 17.77
CA ILE A 103 10.68 14.63 16.79
C ILE A 103 10.15 14.98 15.40
N PHE A 104 11.06 15.13 14.42
CA PHE A 104 10.69 15.45 13.03
C PHE A 104 11.80 15.07 12.05
N ASP A 105 11.45 15.03 10.75
CA ASP A 105 12.38 14.80 9.65
C ASP A 105 13.10 16.11 9.32
N GLU A 106 14.44 16.11 9.40
CA GLU A 106 15.30 17.23 9.08
C GLU A 106 15.23 17.63 7.60
N ASP A 107 15.01 16.65 6.72
CA ASP A 107 14.93 16.86 5.27
C ASP A 107 13.59 17.49 4.84
N THR A 108 12.65 17.74 5.77
CA THR A 108 11.40 18.41 5.42
C THR A 108 11.59 19.93 5.28
N LYS A 109 10.88 20.55 4.33
CA LYS A 109 10.84 22.01 4.17
C LYS A 109 10.33 22.75 5.43
N TYR A 110 9.75 22.05 6.38
CA TYR A 110 9.24 22.61 7.62
C TYR A 110 10.24 22.54 8.80
N SER A 111 11.42 21.93 8.62
CA SER A 111 12.43 21.74 9.65
C SER A 111 12.82 23.08 10.31
N LYS A 112 13.14 24.09 9.51
CA LYS A 112 13.52 25.43 10.01
C LYS A 112 12.46 26.05 10.93
N ILE A 113 11.18 25.94 10.55
CA ILE A 113 10.07 26.50 11.34
C ILE A 113 9.88 25.74 12.67
N LEU A 114 9.99 24.40 12.63
CA LEU A 114 9.93 23.56 13.82
C LEU A 114 11.08 23.84 14.77
N LYS A 115 12.32 23.98 14.27
CA LYS A 115 13.49 24.35 15.06
C LYS A 115 13.31 25.69 15.78
N ASN A 116 12.81 26.72 15.08
CA ASN A 116 12.57 28.03 15.66
C ASN A 116 11.53 27.95 16.79
N ILE A 117 10.44 27.19 16.61
CA ILE A 117 9.42 26.99 17.65
C ILE A 117 10.01 26.27 18.86
N CYS A 118 10.79 25.21 18.64
CA CYS A 118 11.44 24.45 19.71
C CYS A 118 12.39 25.32 20.53
N ASN A 119 13.23 26.13 19.87
CA ASN A 119 14.15 27.03 20.54
C ASN A 119 13.39 28.07 21.41
N LYS A 120 12.34 28.70 20.84
CA LYS A 120 11.51 29.68 21.56
C LYS A 120 10.84 29.07 22.80
N ASN A 121 10.38 27.83 22.71
CA ASN A 121 9.61 27.20 23.79
C ASN A 121 10.46 26.28 24.69
N LYS A 122 11.79 26.28 24.53
CA LYS A 122 12.73 25.43 25.28
C LYS A 122 12.39 23.93 25.17
N ILE A 123 12.05 23.49 23.95
CA ILE A 123 11.76 22.09 23.60
C ILE A 123 13.03 21.49 23.01
N LYS A 124 13.46 20.33 23.50
CA LYS A 124 14.56 19.55 22.93
C LYS A 124 14.16 19.03 21.54
N LYS A 125 15.10 18.88 20.65
CA LYS A 125 14.89 18.37 19.29
C LYS A 125 15.56 17.02 19.14
N LEU A 126 14.89 16.07 18.53
CA LEU A 126 15.46 14.84 18.00
C LEU A 126 15.01 14.68 16.55
N THR A 127 15.95 14.62 15.65
CA THR A 127 15.66 14.66 14.22
C THR A 127 16.16 13.40 13.52
N ILE A 128 15.42 12.96 12.49
CA ILE A 128 15.90 11.97 11.53
C ILE A 128 16.32 12.70 10.26
N GLY A 129 17.30 12.19 9.53
CA GLY A 129 17.70 12.78 8.25
C GLY A 129 18.70 11.92 7.48
N LYS A 130 19.04 12.36 6.25
CA LYS A 130 20.07 11.71 5.41
C LYS A 130 21.44 12.29 5.66
N SER A 131 21.55 13.61 5.65
CA SER A 131 22.83 14.33 5.80
C SER A 131 22.95 15.02 7.14
N ASN A 132 21.84 15.52 7.68
CA ASN A 132 21.77 16.19 8.96
C ASN A 132 20.67 15.55 9.81
N GLY A 133 20.90 15.47 11.12
CA GLY A 133 19.96 14.92 12.09
C GLY A 133 20.66 14.15 13.19
N ASP A 134 19.95 13.90 14.27
CA ASP A 134 20.45 13.12 15.40
C ASP A 134 20.51 11.62 15.04
N LEU A 135 19.58 11.14 14.23
CA LEU A 135 19.59 9.83 13.62
C LEU A 135 19.80 9.99 12.11
N LEU A 136 20.96 9.55 11.61
CA LEU A 136 21.33 9.65 10.20
C LEU A 136 21.12 8.32 9.48
N THR A 137 20.25 8.32 8.49
CA THR A 137 20.07 7.16 7.60
C THR A 137 21.26 7.02 6.67
N LYS A 138 21.83 5.82 6.58
CA LYS A 138 23.01 5.52 5.73
C LYS A 138 22.60 4.69 4.52
N ASN A 139 22.76 3.38 4.59
CA ASN A 139 22.43 2.49 3.50
C ASN A 139 20.96 2.07 3.58
N TYR A 140 20.33 2.01 2.42
CA TYR A 140 18.96 1.54 2.28
C TYR A 140 18.89 0.58 1.09
N SER A 141 18.39 -0.61 1.32
CA SER A 141 18.18 -1.63 0.29
C SER A 141 16.89 -2.39 0.50
N ILE A 142 16.46 -3.09 -0.53
CA ILE A 142 15.34 -4.02 -0.48
C ILE A 142 15.87 -5.38 -0.90
N VAL A 143 15.83 -6.33 0.02
CA VAL A 143 16.30 -7.71 -0.16
C VAL A 143 15.15 -8.63 0.21
N ASP A 144 14.81 -9.57 -0.67
CA ASP A 144 13.70 -10.52 -0.49
C ASP A 144 12.38 -9.87 -0.06
N ASN A 145 12.03 -8.75 -0.68
CA ASN A 145 10.85 -7.92 -0.35
C ASN A 145 10.84 -7.39 1.10
N LYS A 146 11.98 -7.36 1.80
CA LYS A 146 12.15 -6.70 3.09
C LYS A 146 13.02 -5.46 2.93
N GLN A 147 12.71 -4.42 3.68
CA GLN A 147 13.54 -3.22 3.74
C GLN A 147 14.66 -3.43 4.75
N GLU A 148 15.89 -3.20 4.33
CA GLU A 148 17.08 -3.18 5.16
C GLU A 148 17.66 -1.78 5.19
N LEU A 149 17.95 -1.29 6.38
CA LEU A 149 18.45 0.05 6.62
C LEU A 149 19.56 0.03 7.65
N SER A 150 20.67 0.70 7.37
CA SER A 150 21.64 1.08 8.40
C SER A 150 21.48 2.56 8.76
N PHE A 151 21.67 2.89 10.02
CA PHE A 151 21.61 4.26 10.51
C PHE A 151 22.62 4.50 11.64
N LEU A 152 23.07 5.75 11.72
CA LEU A 152 23.95 6.23 12.80
C LEU A 152 23.11 6.96 13.84
N PHE A 153 23.22 6.57 15.10
CA PHE A 153 22.60 7.25 16.25
C PHE A 153 23.51 7.19 17.46
N ASN A 154 23.72 8.33 18.14
CA ASN A 154 24.65 8.46 19.27
C ASN A 154 26.04 7.89 18.95
N LYS A 155 26.60 8.25 17.77
CA LYS A 155 27.92 7.81 17.26
C LYS A 155 28.08 6.30 17.07
N LYS A 156 26.97 5.52 17.09
CA LYS A 156 26.97 4.07 16.87
C LYS A 156 26.13 3.73 15.64
N ASN A 157 26.60 2.75 14.86
CA ASN A 157 25.87 2.21 13.71
C ASN A 157 24.91 1.11 14.17
N TYR A 158 23.72 1.12 13.61
CA TYR A 158 22.68 0.13 13.82
C TYR A 158 22.12 -0.35 12.52
N ASN A 159 21.67 -1.58 12.47
CA ASN A 159 20.97 -2.17 11.33
C ASN A 159 19.52 -2.49 11.72
N LEU A 160 18.63 -2.31 10.78
CA LEU A 160 17.21 -2.56 10.93
C LEU A 160 16.70 -3.31 9.70
N LYS A 161 15.93 -4.36 9.95
CA LYS A 161 15.22 -5.12 8.90
C LYS A 161 13.73 -5.15 9.20
N THR A 162 12.89 -4.90 8.20
CA THR A 162 11.43 -4.83 8.40
C THR A 162 10.66 -5.26 7.15
N GLU A 163 9.45 -5.79 7.36
CA GLU A 163 8.50 -6.14 6.29
C GLU A 163 7.59 -4.97 5.89
N LEU A 164 7.73 -3.81 6.53
CA LEU A 164 7.00 -2.60 6.15
C LEU A 164 7.34 -2.21 4.70
N ILE A 165 6.39 -1.66 3.97
CA ILE A 165 6.54 -1.29 2.56
C ILE A 165 6.73 0.23 2.45
N GLY A 166 7.75 0.66 1.67
CA GLY A 166 7.99 2.03 1.30
C GLY A 166 8.76 2.88 2.32
N LYS A 167 9.51 3.85 1.80
CA LYS A 167 10.37 4.75 2.59
C LYS A 167 9.60 5.58 3.60
N ILE A 168 8.32 5.91 3.32
CA ILE A 168 7.50 6.68 4.26
C ILE A 168 7.25 5.90 5.56
N GLN A 169 7.06 4.58 5.47
CA GLN A 169 6.92 3.73 6.65
C GLN A 169 8.22 3.65 7.45
N ILE A 170 9.38 3.63 6.76
CA ILE A 170 10.69 3.69 7.44
C ILE A 170 10.84 5.00 8.20
N LYS A 171 10.51 6.15 7.61
CA LYS A 171 10.58 7.44 8.31
C LYS A 171 9.69 7.46 9.56
N ASN A 172 8.46 6.99 9.45
CA ASN A 172 7.55 6.89 10.60
C ASN A 172 8.10 5.95 11.67
N LEU A 173 8.69 4.82 11.27
CA LEU A 173 9.30 3.86 12.19
C LEU A 173 10.50 4.47 12.93
N LEU A 174 11.40 5.17 12.23
CA LEU A 174 12.55 5.82 12.84
C LEU A 174 12.13 6.90 13.85
N MET A 175 11.12 7.71 13.52
CA MET A 175 10.56 8.68 14.48
C MET A 175 9.93 7.98 15.69
N SER A 176 9.27 6.85 15.50
CA SER A 176 8.70 6.04 16.58
C SER A 176 9.78 5.41 17.47
N ILE A 177 10.91 4.99 16.88
CA ILE A 177 12.08 4.49 17.61
C ILE A 177 12.64 5.60 18.52
N LEU A 178 12.82 6.82 17.99
CA LEU A 178 13.28 7.97 18.80
C LEU A 178 12.31 8.29 19.93
N ALA A 179 11.00 8.23 19.68
CA ALA A 179 9.99 8.44 20.72
C ALA A 179 10.05 7.35 21.81
N ALA A 180 10.22 6.10 21.43
CA ALA A 180 10.36 4.98 22.38
C ALA A 180 11.64 5.08 23.21
N CYS A 181 12.76 5.53 22.65
CA CYS A 181 14.00 5.80 23.38
C CYS A 181 13.79 6.84 24.47
N ASN A 182 12.96 7.87 24.22
CA ASN A 182 12.60 8.86 25.23
C ASN A 182 11.69 8.36 26.36
N SER A 183 11.16 7.15 26.24
CA SER A 183 10.37 6.49 27.29
C SER A 183 11.22 5.53 28.14
N ASN A 184 12.55 5.75 28.24
CA ASN A 184 13.51 4.95 28.99
C ASN A 184 13.62 3.48 28.53
N ILE A 185 13.32 3.18 27.26
CA ILE A 185 13.50 1.85 26.68
C ILE A 185 14.84 1.81 25.94
N LYS A 186 15.68 0.83 26.28
CA LYS A 186 16.98 0.63 25.62
C LYS A 186 16.79 0.36 24.12
N LEU A 187 17.55 1.05 23.26
CA LEU A 187 17.46 0.95 21.81
C LEU A 187 17.53 -0.49 21.27
N ASN A 188 18.44 -1.31 21.78
CA ASN A 188 18.56 -2.72 21.35
C ASN A 188 17.27 -3.53 21.62
N LYS A 189 16.53 -3.23 22.68
CA LYS A 189 15.23 -3.87 22.96
C LYS A 189 14.17 -3.39 21.96
N ILE A 190 14.20 -2.11 21.61
CA ILE A 190 13.30 -1.55 20.59
C ILE A 190 13.58 -2.21 19.24
N LEU A 191 14.83 -2.27 18.79
CA LEU A 191 15.21 -2.84 17.48
C LEU A 191 14.81 -4.32 17.35
N LYS A 192 14.99 -5.13 18.38
CA LYS A 192 14.48 -6.52 18.40
C LYS A 192 12.97 -6.61 18.19
N SER A 193 12.21 -5.63 18.69
CA SER A 193 10.75 -5.59 18.49
C SER A 193 10.35 -5.17 17.08
N VAL A 194 11.20 -4.42 16.37
CA VAL A 194 10.92 -3.91 15.02
C VAL A 194 10.80 -5.03 13.99
N GLU A 195 11.56 -6.12 14.14
CA GLU A 195 11.51 -7.26 13.21
C GLU A 195 10.11 -7.89 13.10
N ASN A 196 9.31 -7.76 14.16
CA ASN A 196 7.96 -8.30 14.24
C ASN A 196 6.86 -7.27 13.98
N ILE A 197 7.22 -6.02 13.66
CA ILE A 197 6.24 -4.97 13.39
C ILE A 197 5.56 -5.22 12.04
N LYS A 198 4.24 -5.23 12.05
CA LYS A 198 3.40 -5.29 10.86
C LYS A 198 2.90 -3.89 10.50
N ALA A 199 2.52 -3.71 9.25
CA ALA A 199 1.91 -2.47 8.79
C ALA A 199 0.65 -2.13 9.61
N VAL A 200 0.45 -0.85 9.85
CA VAL A 200 -0.81 -0.37 10.44
C VAL A 200 -1.96 -0.73 9.50
N PRO A 201 -3.10 -1.23 10.00
CA PRO A 201 -4.24 -1.60 9.17
C PRO A 201 -4.60 -0.51 8.15
N GLY A 202 -4.64 -0.89 6.87
CA GLY A 202 -4.94 0.03 5.77
C GLY A 202 -3.87 1.06 5.43
N ARG A 203 -2.61 0.85 5.81
CA ARG A 203 -1.47 1.72 5.49
C ARG A 203 -0.36 0.90 4.83
N LEU A 204 -0.33 0.85 3.49
CA LEU A 204 0.55 -0.03 2.71
C LEU A 204 0.52 -1.46 3.26
N GLU A 205 -0.66 -1.91 3.67
CA GLU A 205 -0.88 -3.19 4.31
C GLU A 205 -0.88 -4.31 3.28
N LYS A 206 0.07 -5.23 3.36
CA LYS A 206 0.06 -6.44 2.57
C LYS A 206 -1.03 -7.36 3.11
N VAL A 207 -2.16 -7.44 2.38
CA VAL A 207 -3.32 -8.25 2.78
C VAL A 207 -3.09 -9.74 2.50
N GLY A 208 -2.37 -10.07 1.42
CA GLY A 208 -2.02 -11.45 1.12
C GLY A 208 -1.17 -11.63 -0.12
N ASN A 209 -0.55 -12.80 -0.20
CA ASN A 209 0.12 -13.32 -1.38
C ASN A 209 -0.78 -14.30 -2.10
N LEU A 210 -0.77 -14.25 -3.42
CA LEU A 210 -1.40 -15.28 -4.23
C LEU A 210 -0.37 -16.37 -4.58
N LYS A 211 -0.86 -17.57 -4.92
CA LYS A 211 0.00 -18.71 -5.28
C LYS A 211 0.79 -18.49 -6.57
N ASN A 212 0.39 -17.53 -7.40
CA ASN A 212 1.11 -17.10 -8.59
C ASN A 212 2.10 -15.95 -8.31
N ASN A 213 2.55 -15.78 -7.06
CA ASN A 213 3.48 -14.76 -6.61
C ASN A 213 2.98 -13.30 -6.73
N SER A 214 1.73 -13.06 -7.11
CA SER A 214 1.17 -11.71 -7.08
C SER A 214 0.84 -11.28 -5.63
N ILE A 215 0.78 -9.97 -5.39
CA ILE A 215 0.61 -9.40 -4.06
C ILE A 215 -0.57 -8.42 -4.07
N ALA A 216 -1.40 -8.45 -3.03
CA ALA A 216 -2.48 -7.51 -2.83
C ALA A 216 -2.20 -6.62 -1.61
N ILE A 217 -2.24 -5.30 -1.83
CA ILE A 217 -1.90 -4.25 -0.85
C ILE A 217 -3.10 -3.33 -0.67
N LEU A 218 -3.40 -3.02 0.59
CA LEU A 218 -4.47 -2.11 0.99
C LEU A 218 -3.89 -0.80 1.51
N ASP A 219 -4.40 0.34 1.03
CA ASP A 219 -3.97 1.65 1.49
C ASP A 219 -5.13 2.64 1.65
N TYR A 220 -4.94 3.61 2.53
CA TYR A 220 -5.91 4.68 2.80
C TYR A 220 -5.78 5.87 1.83
N ALA A 221 -4.86 5.87 0.89
CA ALA A 221 -4.57 6.98 -0.01
C ALA A 221 -5.83 7.43 -0.77
N HIS A 222 -6.36 8.60 -0.41
CA HIS A 222 -7.59 9.19 -0.95
C HIS A 222 -7.41 10.64 -1.41
N THR A 223 -6.17 11.14 -1.42
CA THR A 223 -5.76 12.42 -1.98
C THR A 223 -4.75 12.22 -3.11
N PRO A 224 -4.55 13.20 -4.02
CA PRO A 224 -3.57 13.10 -5.09
C PRO A 224 -2.17 12.75 -4.59
N ASP A 225 -1.62 13.54 -3.67
CA ASP A 225 -0.27 13.36 -3.13
C ASP A 225 -0.12 12.00 -2.41
N ALA A 226 -1.15 11.56 -1.67
CA ALA A 226 -1.12 10.28 -0.99
C ALA A 226 -1.17 9.11 -1.98
N LEU A 227 -1.99 9.20 -3.04
CA LEU A 227 -2.09 8.17 -4.07
C LEU A 227 -0.77 8.05 -4.84
N GLU A 228 -0.19 9.17 -5.27
CA GLU A 228 1.09 9.20 -5.97
C GLU A 228 2.20 8.61 -5.09
N THR A 229 2.30 9.07 -3.84
CA THR A 229 3.29 8.58 -2.88
C THR A 229 3.13 7.07 -2.63
N CYS A 230 1.91 6.58 -2.46
CA CYS A 230 1.61 5.16 -2.28
C CYS A 230 2.12 4.34 -3.47
N ILE A 231 1.76 4.72 -4.70
CA ILE A 231 2.15 3.99 -5.90
C ILE A 231 3.66 4.02 -6.11
N LEU A 232 4.31 5.19 -5.93
CA LEU A 232 5.77 5.33 -6.09
C LEU A 232 6.54 4.50 -5.05
N ASN A 233 6.11 4.48 -3.80
CA ASN A 233 6.72 3.61 -2.77
C ASN A 233 6.61 2.13 -3.13
N ILE A 234 5.47 1.71 -3.70
CA ILE A 234 5.27 0.32 -4.13
C ILE A 234 6.14 0.00 -5.36
N LYS A 235 6.23 0.91 -6.35
CA LYS A 235 7.13 0.75 -7.51
C LYS A 235 8.60 0.62 -7.10
N GLU A 236 9.03 1.40 -6.14
CA GLU A 236 10.40 1.32 -5.63
C GLU A 236 10.65 0.02 -4.87
N HIS A 237 9.67 -0.43 -4.10
CA HIS A 237 9.76 -1.63 -3.28
C HIS A 237 9.71 -2.92 -4.12
N PHE A 238 8.88 -2.95 -5.15
CA PHE A 238 8.67 -4.09 -6.03
C PHE A 238 9.08 -3.72 -7.46
N LYS A 239 10.36 -3.54 -7.70
CA LYS A 239 10.91 -3.18 -9.01
C LYS A 239 10.44 -4.15 -10.10
N HIS A 240 10.18 -3.62 -11.29
CA HIS A 240 9.79 -4.36 -12.49
C HIS A 240 8.42 -5.07 -12.45
N ARG A 241 7.64 -4.98 -11.36
CA ARG A 241 6.30 -5.57 -11.30
C ARG A 241 5.25 -4.59 -11.83
N LYS A 242 4.30 -5.10 -12.61
CA LYS A 242 3.14 -4.33 -13.07
C LYS A 242 2.22 -4.00 -11.90
N ILE A 243 1.69 -2.78 -11.93
CA ILE A 243 0.81 -2.27 -10.86
C ILE A 243 -0.61 -2.10 -11.37
N ASN A 244 -1.54 -2.78 -10.74
CA ASN A 244 -2.98 -2.64 -10.92
C ASN A 244 -3.56 -1.86 -9.74
N LEU A 245 -4.53 -0.98 -10.00
CA LEU A 245 -5.12 -0.11 -8.99
C LEU A 245 -6.64 -0.23 -8.97
N VAL A 246 -7.22 -0.43 -7.79
CA VAL A 246 -8.66 -0.24 -7.51
C VAL A 246 -8.81 1.03 -6.70
N PHE A 247 -9.56 2.01 -7.19
CA PHE A 247 -9.84 3.23 -6.44
C PHE A 247 -11.11 3.93 -6.89
N GLY A 248 -11.56 4.86 -6.08
CA GLY A 248 -12.61 5.83 -6.33
C GLY A 248 -12.38 7.10 -5.54
N CYS A 249 -13.32 8.06 -5.63
CA CYS A 249 -13.30 9.27 -4.81
C CYS A 249 -14.62 9.43 -4.06
N GLY A 250 -14.52 10.04 -2.87
CA GLY A 250 -15.71 10.40 -2.09
C GLY A 250 -16.48 11.57 -2.70
N GLY A 251 -17.78 11.57 -2.49
CA GLY A 251 -18.68 12.71 -2.72
C GLY A 251 -18.63 13.69 -1.55
N ASP A 252 -19.20 14.88 -1.73
CA ASP A 252 -19.28 15.98 -0.75
C ASP A 252 -17.90 16.36 -0.19
N ARG A 253 -16.88 16.34 -1.07
CA ARG A 253 -15.47 16.65 -0.79
C ARG A 253 -14.89 17.45 -1.97
N ASP A 254 -13.62 17.82 -1.86
CA ASP A 254 -12.88 18.50 -2.94
C ASP A 254 -13.03 17.77 -4.27
N LYS A 255 -13.74 18.39 -5.21
CA LYS A 255 -13.98 17.83 -6.57
C LYS A 255 -12.76 17.95 -7.46
N SER A 256 -11.89 18.96 -7.24
CA SER A 256 -10.73 19.25 -8.07
C SER A 256 -9.71 18.12 -8.07
N LYS A 257 -9.62 17.34 -6.97
CA LYS A 257 -8.71 16.21 -6.83
C LYS A 257 -9.03 15.04 -7.77
N ARG A 258 -10.29 14.90 -8.26
CA ARG A 258 -10.76 13.72 -9.01
C ARG A 258 -10.00 13.50 -10.31
N SER A 259 -9.92 14.55 -11.14
CA SER A 259 -9.17 14.49 -12.40
C SER A 259 -7.66 14.34 -12.20
N ILE A 260 -7.11 14.93 -11.12
CA ILE A 260 -5.70 14.80 -10.77
C ILE A 260 -5.38 13.34 -10.39
N MET A 261 -6.21 12.70 -9.54
CA MET A 261 -6.05 11.30 -9.18
C MET A 261 -6.19 10.37 -10.38
N GLY A 262 -7.13 10.67 -11.31
CA GLY A 262 -7.25 9.95 -12.58
C GLY A 262 -5.96 10.01 -13.42
N ARG A 263 -5.35 11.18 -13.54
CA ARG A 263 -4.08 11.39 -14.26
C ARG A 263 -2.92 10.65 -13.59
N ILE A 264 -2.80 10.73 -12.25
CA ILE A 264 -1.77 10.00 -11.50
C ILE A 264 -1.91 8.48 -11.73
N ALA A 265 -3.12 7.94 -11.62
CA ALA A 265 -3.39 6.53 -11.87
C ALA A 265 -3.01 6.13 -13.31
N ASN A 266 -3.40 6.94 -14.31
CA ASN A 266 -3.06 6.69 -15.72
C ASN A 266 -1.55 6.62 -15.96
N ASN A 267 -0.78 7.52 -15.35
CA ASN A 267 0.66 7.63 -15.57
C ASN A 267 1.45 6.54 -14.83
N LEU A 268 0.94 6.12 -13.68
CA LEU A 268 1.72 5.25 -12.78
C LEU A 268 1.23 3.80 -12.74
N CYS A 269 0.03 3.47 -13.23
CA CYS A 269 -0.50 2.12 -13.16
C CYS A 269 -0.68 1.51 -14.56
N ASP A 270 -0.59 0.17 -14.62
CA ASP A 270 -0.77 -0.61 -15.83
C ASP A 270 -2.26 -0.89 -16.11
N LYS A 271 -3.06 -1.14 -15.07
CA LYS A 271 -4.50 -1.35 -15.15
C LYS A 271 -5.24 -0.68 -14.00
N ILE A 272 -6.38 -0.10 -14.29
CA ILE A 272 -7.14 0.72 -13.35
C ILE A 272 -8.58 0.22 -13.28
N TYR A 273 -9.01 -0.20 -12.10
CA TYR A 273 -10.38 -0.57 -11.79
C TYR A 273 -11.04 0.59 -11.06
N LEU A 274 -11.78 1.41 -11.81
CA LEU A 274 -12.48 2.58 -11.29
C LEU A 274 -13.82 2.17 -10.69
N THR A 275 -14.05 2.55 -9.42
CA THR A 275 -15.23 2.13 -8.67
C THR A 275 -15.76 3.26 -7.78
N ASP A 276 -16.90 3.01 -7.12
CA ASP A 276 -17.43 3.92 -6.10
C ASP A 276 -16.63 3.80 -4.80
N ASP A 277 -16.41 4.93 -4.15
CA ASP A 277 -15.90 5.03 -2.78
C ASP A 277 -17.09 5.28 -1.82
N ASN A 278 -17.18 6.46 -1.22
CA ASN A 278 -18.31 6.96 -0.44
C ASN A 278 -19.01 8.11 -1.21
N PRO A 279 -19.93 7.84 -2.14
CA PRO A 279 -20.55 8.90 -2.93
C PRO A 279 -21.38 9.89 -2.13
N ARG A 280 -21.89 9.49 -0.97
CA ARG A 280 -22.76 10.27 -0.08
C ARG A 280 -24.00 10.78 -0.82
N THR A 281 -24.13 12.12 -0.95
CA THR A 281 -25.27 12.76 -1.63
C THR A 281 -25.04 12.96 -3.14
N GLU A 282 -23.79 12.91 -3.61
CA GLU A 282 -23.45 13.10 -5.02
C GLU A 282 -23.75 11.87 -5.89
N SER A 283 -24.02 12.10 -7.16
CA SER A 283 -24.18 11.04 -8.15
C SER A 283 -22.88 10.25 -8.34
N PRO A 284 -22.87 8.93 -8.04
CA PRO A 284 -21.66 8.10 -8.20
C PRO A 284 -21.12 8.12 -9.63
N LYS A 285 -22.01 8.13 -10.62
CA LYS A 285 -21.66 8.20 -12.06
C LYS A 285 -20.93 9.50 -12.40
N LYS A 286 -21.36 10.65 -11.85
CA LYS A 286 -20.68 11.95 -12.05
C LYS A 286 -19.27 11.91 -11.45
N ILE A 287 -19.10 11.33 -10.26
CA ILE A 287 -17.79 11.19 -9.61
C ILE A 287 -16.84 10.36 -10.50
N ARG A 288 -17.28 9.18 -10.96
CA ARG A 288 -16.45 8.33 -11.83
C ARG A 288 -16.13 9.02 -13.16
N ASN A 289 -17.09 9.76 -13.77
CA ASN A 289 -16.85 10.52 -14.98
C ASN A 289 -15.76 11.58 -14.83
N ASN A 290 -15.72 12.30 -13.69
CA ASN A 290 -14.67 13.27 -13.41
C ASN A 290 -13.27 12.61 -13.29
N ILE A 291 -13.20 11.38 -12.80
CA ILE A 291 -11.94 10.64 -12.66
C ILE A 291 -11.49 10.08 -14.01
N LYS A 292 -12.38 9.38 -14.72
CA LYS A 292 -12.04 8.64 -15.95
C LYS A 292 -11.68 9.54 -17.13
N ALA A 293 -12.06 10.81 -17.11
CA ALA A 293 -11.71 11.78 -18.17
C ALA A 293 -10.20 11.93 -18.40
N LYS A 294 -9.35 11.50 -17.47
CA LYS A 294 -7.89 11.54 -17.55
C LYS A 294 -7.23 10.14 -17.55
N ILE A 295 -8.00 9.10 -17.88
CA ILE A 295 -7.53 7.72 -17.94
C ILE A 295 -7.72 7.18 -19.37
N LEU A 296 -6.69 6.57 -19.92
CA LEU A 296 -6.74 5.89 -21.22
C LEU A 296 -7.72 4.71 -21.17
N LYS A 297 -8.57 4.58 -22.21
CA LYS A 297 -9.56 3.50 -22.29
C LYS A 297 -8.93 2.09 -22.22
N SER A 298 -7.74 1.92 -22.76
CA SER A 298 -7.00 0.64 -22.75
C SER A 298 -6.60 0.18 -21.34
N LYS A 299 -6.44 1.12 -20.40
CA LYS A 299 -6.09 0.81 -19.00
C LYS A 299 -7.30 0.71 -18.08
N LEU A 300 -8.47 1.20 -18.51
CA LEU A 300 -9.63 1.42 -17.65
C LEU A 300 -10.60 0.24 -17.66
N VAL A 301 -10.98 -0.20 -16.47
CA VAL A 301 -12.12 -1.09 -16.20
C VAL A 301 -13.05 -0.38 -15.23
N GLU A 302 -14.18 0.12 -15.67
CA GLU A 302 -15.16 0.80 -14.81
C GLU A 302 -16.16 -0.21 -14.24
N ILE A 303 -16.18 -0.36 -12.91
CA ILE A 303 -17.11 -1.23 -12.19
C ILE A 303 -17.66 -0.46 -10.99
N PRO A 304 -18.94 0.00 -11.02
CA PRO A 304 -19.52 0.79 -9.94
C PRO A 304 -19.45 0.12 -8.57
N SER A 305 -19.82 -1.15 -8.49
CA SER A 305 -19.75 -1.92 -7.24
C SER A 305 -18.32 -2.16 -6.80
N ARG A 306 -17.91 -1.57 -5.68
CA ARG A 306 -16.55 -1.71 -5.13
C ARG A 306 -16.20 -3.17 -4.82
N LYS A 307 -17.13 -3.93 -4.27
CA LYS A 307 -16.95 -5.39 -4.06
C LYS A 307 -16.61 -6.09 -5.37
N LYS A 308 -17.43 -5.89 -6.41
CA LYS A 308 -17.20 -6.53 -7.73
C LYS A 308 -15.90 -6.05 -8.38
N ALA A 309 -15.51 -4.78 -8.18
CA ALA A 309 -14.25 -4.24 -8.69
C ALA A 309 -13.04 -4.92 -8.05
N ILE A 310 -13.03 -5.09 -6.73
CA ILE A 310 -11.97 -5.80 -6.00
C ILE A 310 -11.92 -7.28 -6.41
N GLU A 311 -13.06 -7.95 -6.44
CA GLU A 311 -13.15 -9.36 -6.87
C GLU A 311 -12.63 -9.54 -8.31
N LYS A 312 -13.00 -8.64 -9.23
CA LYS A 312 -12.54 -8.67 -10.63
C LYS A 312 -11.05 -8.40 -10.74
N ALA A 313 -10.54 -7.38 -10.00
CA ALA A 313 -9.12 -7.05 -10.00
C ALA A 313 -8.27 -8.21 -9.50
N ILE A 314 -8.65 -8.86 -8.39
CA ILE A 314 -7.94 -10.03 -7.86
C ILE A 314 -8.05 -11.22 -8.81
N LYS A 315 -9.22 -11.46 -9.43
CA LYS A 315 -9.39 -12.52 -10.43
C LYS A 315 -8.46 -12.32 -11.62
N ASP A 316 -8.31 -11.09 -12.11
CA ASP A 316 -7.51 -10.75 -13.28
C ASP A 316 -6.00 -10.67 -13.00
N LEU A 317 -5.60 -10.54 -11.73
CA LEU A 317 -4.21 -10.32 -11.31
C LEU A 317 -3.32 -11.47 -11.78
N ARG A 318 -2.34 -11.18 -12.64
CA ARG A 318 -1.42 -12.16 -13.20
C ARG A 318 -0.23 -12.42 -12.29
N SER A 319 0.58 -13.42 -12.63
CA SER A 319 1.81 -13.72 -11.91
C SER A 319 2.70 -12.50 -11.79
N ASP A 320 3.31 -12.34 -10.61
CA ASP A 320 4.22 -11.23 -10.28
C ASP A 320 3.63 -9.81 -10.35
N GLU A 321 2.32 -9.66 -10.57
CA GLU A 321 1.68 -8.34 -10.53
C GLU A 321 1.34 -7.90 -9.09
N ILE A 322 1.24 -6.60 -8.91
CA ILE A 322 0.80 -5.97 -7.65
C ILE A 322 -0.60 -5.38 -7.84
N LEU A 323 -1.49 -5.65 -6.90
CA LEU A 323 -2.76 -4.94 -6.78
C LEU A 323 -2.73 -3.98 -5.60
N ILE A 324 -3.06 -2.73 -5.86
CA ILE A 324 -3.32 -1.72 -4.83
C ILE A 324 -4.82 -1.49 -4.75
N VAL A 325 -5.40 -1.62 -3.56
CA VAL A 325 -6.77 -1.17 -3.28
C VAL A 325 -6.67 0.07 -2.41
N ALA A 326 -7.03 1.23 -2.97
CA ALA A 326 -6.81 2.53 -2.35
C ALA A 326 -8.12 3.26 -2.02
N GLY A 327 -8.03 4.16 -1.03
CA GLY A 327 -9.08 5.13 -0.67
C GLY A 327 -9.69 4.91 0.70
N LYS A 328 -10.01 3.67 1.07
CA LYS A 328 -10.74 3.35 2.30
C LYS A 328 -9.86 2.78 3.42
N GLY A 329 -8.78 2.09 3.08
CA GLY A 329 -7.88 1.50 4.07
C GLY A 329 -8.62 0.65 5.11
N HIS A 330 -8.59 1.11 6.38
CA HIS A 330 -9.22 0.42 7.52
C HIS A 330 -10.73 0.71 7.67
N GLU A 331 -11.34 1.58 6.84
CA GLU A 331 -12.78 1.85 6.92
C GLU A 331 -13.59 0.59 6.70
N ASN A 332 -14.61 0.39 7.52
CA ASN A 332 -15.51 -0.78 7.49
C ASN A 332 -16.94 -0.44 7.05
N TYR A 333 -17.12 0.66 6.33
CA TYR A 333 -18.41 1.07 5.79
C TYR A 333 -18.26 1.61 4.38
N GLN A 334 -19.35 1.58 3.62
CA GLN A 334 -19.54 2.34 2.39
C GLN A 334 -20.77 3.22 2.53
N GLU A 335 -20.66 4.50 2.16
CA GLU A 335 -21.70 5.50 2.37
C GLU A 335 -22.24 6.00 1.01
N TYR A 336 -23.47 5.65 0.74
CA TYR A 336 -24.29 6.27 -0.29
C TYR A 336 -25.19 7.30 0.42
N LYS A 337 -26.50 7.22 0.34
CA LYS A 337 -27.38 8.02 1.20
C LYS A 337 -27.33 7.54 2.66
N THR A 338 -27.11 6.26 2.84
CA THR A 338 -26.96 5.61 4.15
C THR A 338 -25.62 4.87 4.23
N LYS A 339 -25.11 4.69 5.44
CA LYS A 339 -23.92 3.87 5.71
C LYS A 339 -24.29 2.40 5.77
N LYS A 340 -23.53 1.58 5.02
CA LYS A 340 -23.64 0.11 5.06
C LYS A 340 -22.28 -0.46 5.43
N PHE A 341 -22.29 -1.57 6.18
CA PHE A 341 -21.05 -2.30 6.47
C PHE A 341 -20.40 -2.78 5.18
N PHE A 342 -19.14 -2.46 5.00
CA PHE A 342 -18.31 -2.92 3.89
C PHE A 342 -16.83 -2.74 4.23
N SER A 343 -16.03 -3.77 4.06
CA SER A 343 -14.58 -3.71 4.30
C SER A 343 -13.82 -4.19 3.07
N ASP A 344 -12.95 -3.33 2.54
CA ASP A 344 -12.03 -3.69 1.47
C ASP A 344 -11.19 -4.91 1.84
N LYS A 345 -10.64 -4.91 3.06
CA LYS A 345 -9.79 -6.01 3.56
C LYS A 345 -10.48 -7.36 3.54
N VAL A 346 -11.71 -7.42 4.05
CA VAL A 346 -12.49 -8.67 4.07
C VAL A 346 -12.77 -9.13 2.64
N CYS A 347 -13.20 -8.22 1.77
CA CYS A 347 -13.45 -8.53 0.36
C CYS A 347 -12.18 -9.04 -0.36
N MET A 348 -11.02 -8.43 -0.09
CA MET A 348 -9.73 -8.88 -0.64
C MET A 348 -9.37 -10.27 -0.15
N ILE A 349 -9.47 -10.56 1.15
CA ILE A 349 -9.16 -11.88 1.73
C ILE A 349 -10.00 -12.96 1.08
N ASP A 350 -11.32 -12.75 0.97
CA ASP A 350 -12.24 -13.70 0.35
C ASP A 350 -11.91 -13.97 -1.12
N ALA A 351 -11.61 -12.90 -1.87
CA ALA A 351 -11.26 -13.01 -3.29
C ALA A 351 -9.90 -13.71 -3.49
N ILE A 352 -8.90 -13.42 -2.65
CA ILE A 352 -7.59 -14.09 -2.65
C ILE A 352 -7.76 -15.57 -2.35
N HIS A 353 -8.56 -15.93 -1.34
CA HIS A 353 -8.82 -17.33 -0.99
C HIS A 353 -9.45 -18.10 -2.17
N LYS A 354 -10.48 -17.53 -2.80
CA LYS A 354 -11.14 -18.11 -3.99
C LYS A 354 -10.15 -18.32 -5.14
N LYS A 355 -9.30 -17.31 -5.43
CA LYS A 355 -8.28 -17.42 -6.49
C LYS A 355 -7.22 -18.46 -6.16
N ASN A 356 -6.71 -18.48 -4.93
CA ASN A 356 -5.72 -19.46 -4.48
C ASN A 356 -6.25 -20.90 -4.54
N LYS A 357 -7.52 -21.13 -4.17
CA LYS A 357 -8.18 -22.43 -4.31
C LYS A 357 -8.21 -22.89 -5.79
N LYS A 358 -8.51 -21.96 -6.71
CA LYS A 358 -8.49 -22.24 -8.15
C LYS A 358 -7.07 -22.55 -8.66
N LEU A 359 -6.08 -21.74 -8.29
CA LEU A 359 -4.68 -21.92 -8.68
C LEU A 359 -4.12 -23.26 -8.17
N SER A 360 -4.52 -23.70 -6.98
CA SER A 360 -4.05 -24.97 -6.38
C SER A 360 -4.43 -26.21 -7.16
N LYS A 361 -5.42 -26.17 -8.05
CA LYS A 361 -5.86 -27.35 -8.82
C LYS A 361 -4.81 -27.81 -9.84
N ASN A 362 -4.09 -26.89 -10.45
CA ASN A 362 -2.90 -27.14 -11.27
C ASN A 362 -2.17 -25.80 -11.47
N LEU A 363 -1.21 -25.50 -10.59
CA LEU A 363 -0.60 -24.15 -10.52
C LEU A 363 0.08 -23.78 -11.85
N LYS A 364 0.90 -24.67 -12.43
CA LYS A 364 1.64 -24.40 -13.67
C LYS A 364 0.70 -24.09 -14.84
N VAL A 365 -0.32 -24.91 -15.06
CA VAL A 365 -1.31 -24.67 -16.12
C VAL A 365 -2.11 -23.41 -15.88
N ASN A 366 -2.48 -23.12 -14.64
CA ASN A 366 -3.23 -21.90 -14.31
C ASN A 366 -2.40 -20.64 -14.51
N ILE A 367 -1.09 -20.66 -14.21
CA ILE A 367 -0.18 -19.53 -14.47
C ILE A 367 -0.08 -19.30 -15.98
N ILE A 368 0.21 -20.33 -16.76
CA ILE A 368 0.29 -20.22 -18.22
C ILE A 368 -1.02 -19.70 -18.81
N ASN A 369 -2.15 -20.15 -18.29
CA ASN A 369 -3.47 -19.69 -18.72
C ASN A 369 -3.74 -18.20 -18.42
N GLU A 370 -2.94 -17.54 -17.59
CA GLU A 370 -3.05 -16.07 -17.37
C GLU A 370 -2.60 -15.29 -18.62
N TYR A 371 -1.77 -15.90 -19.48
CA TYR A 371 -1.17 -15.29 -20.66
C TYR A 371 -1.75 -15.81 -21.99
N LEU A 372 -2.68 -16.76 -21.95
CA LEU A 372 -3.29 -17.36 -23.15
C LEU A 372 -4.73 -16.89 -23.35
N ASP A 373 -5.09 -16.53 -24.59
CA ASP A 373 -6.48 -16.22 -24.96
C ASP A 373 -7.32 -17.51 -24.91
N LYS A 374 -6.83 -18.60 -25.52
CA LYS A 374 -7.46 -19.92 -25.46
C LYS A 374 -6.88 -20.73 -24.31
N LYS A 375 -7.71 -21.02 -23.31
CA LYS A 375 -7.28 -21.71 -22.10
C LYS A 375 -6.93 -23.18 -22.35
N ILE A 376 -5.85 -23.59 -21.70
CA ILE A 376 -5.42 -25.01 -21.64
C ILE A 376 -6.27 -25.75 -20.59
N ASN A 377 -6.61 -26.99 -20.85
CA ASN A 377 -7.29 -27.84 -19.87
C ASN A 377 -6.38 -28.15 -18.68
N ASN A 378 -6.92 -28.11 -17.48
CA ASN A 378 -6.19 -28.35 -16.23
C ASN A 378 -5.68 -29.81 -16.06
N ASN A 379 -6.05 -30.71 -16.93
CA ASN A 379 -5.60 -32.11 -16.88
C ASN A 379 -4.20 -32.33 -17.46
N PHE A 380 -3.62 -31.31 -18.12
CA PHE A 380 -2.25 -31.44 -18.65
C PHE A 380 -1.21 -31.30 -17.53
N LEU A 381 -0.26 -32.23 -17.51
CA LEU A 381 0.94 -32.13 -16.70
C LEU A 381 1.99 -31.33 -17.47
N ILE A 382 2.58 -30.31 -16.79
CA ILE A 382 3.63 -29.48 -17.37
C ILE A 382 4.85 -29.49 -16.44
N ASN A 383 6.00 -29.95 -17.02
CA ASN A 383 7.27 -30.02 -16.29
C ASN A 383 8.08 -28.72 -16.45
N ARG A 384 8.49 -28.40 -17.67
CA ARG A 384 9.31 -27.23 -18.02
C ARG A 384 8.91 -26.67 -19.38
N ALA A 385 9.37 -25.46 -19.70
CA ALA A 385 9.29 -24.87 -21.03
C ALA A 385 10.51 -25.27 -21.87
N SER A 386 10.32 -25.43 -23.18
CA SER A 386 11.39 -25.62 -24.16
C SER A 386 11.09 -24.86 -25.45
N ILE A 387 12.11 -24.28 -26.05
CA ILE A 387 12.06 -23.62 -27.37
C ILE A 387 12.80 -24.48 -28.45
N ASN A 388 13.51 -25.51 -28.02
CA ASN A 388 14.21 -26.43 -28.90
C ASN A 388 13.49 -27.79 -28.96
N SER A 389 12.93 -28.14 -30.12
CA SER A 389 12.20 -29.40 -30.32
C SER A 389 13.05 -30.66 -30.04
N LYS A 390 14.37 -30.57 -30.28
CA LYS A 390 15.31 -31.69 -30.03
C LYS A 390 15.49 -31.98 -28.54
N GLU A 391 15.31 -31.01 -27.66
CA GLU A 391 15.50 -31.11 -26.19
C GLU A 391 14.20 -31.37 -25.41
N VAL A 392 13.06 -31.38 -26.10
CA VAL A 392 11.77 -31.64 -25.49
C VAL A 392 11.74 -33.01 -24.81
N LYS A 393 11.26 -33.05 -23.58
CA LYS A 393 11.00 -34.26 -22.78
C LYS A 393 9.50 -34.43 -22.52
N LYS A 394 9.12 -35.62 -22.02
CA LYS A 394 7.74 -35.91 -21.63
C LYS A 394 7.19 -34.83 -20.68
N ASN A 395 6.00 -34.34 -20.98
CA ASN A 395 5.28 -33.30 -20.23
C ASN A 395 5.91 -31.89 -20.29
N ASP A 396 6.84 -31.63 -21.21
CA ASP A 396 7.29 -30.27 -21.47
C ASP A 396 6.22 -29.47 -22.24
N ILE A 397 6.25 -28.16 -22.12
CA ILE A 397 5.54 -27.23 -23.01
C ILE A 397 6.53 -26.70 -24.04
N PHE A 398 6.20 -26.81 -25.30
CA PHE A 398 7.04 -26.34 -26.40
C PHE A 398 6.54 -25.00 -26.91
N PHE A 399 7.44 -24.01 -27.05
CA PHE A 399 7.15 -22.71 -27.66
C PHE A 399 7.83 -22.62 -29.04
N GLY A 400 7.01 -22.55 -30.09
CA GLY A 400 7.48 -22.41 -31.45
C GLY A 400 7.81 -20.98 -31.81
N ILE A 401 8.97 -20.48 -31.35
CA ILE A 401 9.40 -19.10 -31.58
C ILE A 401 9.93 -18.94 -33.00
N LYS A 402 9.50 -17.90 -33.71
CA LYS A 402 10.03 -17.52 -35.01
C LYS A 402 11.33 -16.75 -34.85
N GLY A 403 12.47 -17.37 -35.18
CA GLY A 403 13.79 -16.73 -35.24
C GLY A 403 14.09 -16.09 -36.60
N LYS A 404 15.26 -15.49 -36.74
CA LYS A 404 15.71 -14.86 -38.00
C LYS A 404 15.85 -15.87 -39.14
N ASN A 405 16.45 -17.03 -38.86
CA ASN A 405 16.78 -18.06 -39.87
C ASN A 405 15.88 -19.28 -39.79
N ILE A 406 15.23 -19.55 -38.66
CA ILE A 406 14.47 -20.74 -38.40
C ILE A 406 13.10 -20.35 -37.81
N ASP A 407 12.03 -20.93 -38.38
CA ASP A 407 10.68 -20.78 -37.78
C ASP A 407 10.40 -21.99 -36.90
N GLY A 408 10.45 -21.79 -35.58
CA GLY A 408 10.21 -22.80 -34.55
C GLY A 408 8.81 -23.41 -34.62
N ASN A 409 7.82 -22.72 -35.22
CA ASN A 409 6.46 -23.23 -35.36
C ASN A 409 6.41 -24.55 -36.20
N LYS A 410 7.35 -24.76 -37.14
CA LYS A 410 7.46 -25.94 -37.98
C LYS A 410 7.77 -27.24 -37.18
N PHE A 411 8.36 -27.12 -36.01
CA PHE A 411 8.82 -28.23 -35.18
C PHE A 411 7.79 -28.69 -34.12
N ALA A 412 6.56 -28.20 -34.20
CA ALA A 412 5.51 -28.56 -33.25
C ALA A 412 5.20 -30.07 -33.22
N ASP A 413 5.17 -30.72 -34.39
CA ASP A 413 4.87 -32.15 -34.47
C ASP A 413 6.04 -33.01 -33.95
N GLU A 414 7.28 -32.59 -34.16
CA GLU A 414 8.45 -33.25 -33.57
C GLU A 414 8.39 -33.14 -32.03
N ALA A 415 8.07 -31.98 -31.50
CA ALA A 415 7.89 -31.77 -30.04
C ALA A 415 6.76 -32.66 -29.48
N LEU A 416 5.63 -32.80 -30.20
CA LEU A 416 4.53 -33.69 -29.81
C LEU A 416 4.90 -35.17 -29.88
N LYS A 417 5.69 -35.60 -30.86
CA LYS A 417 6.24 -36.97 -30.95
C LYS A 417 7.14 -37.28 -29.76
N LYS A 418 7.91 -36.33 -29.28
CA LYS A 418 8.72 -36.41 -28.04
C LYS A 418 7.92 -36.25 -26.76
N LYS A 419 6.59 -36.35 -26.84
CA LYS A 419 5.66 -36.31 -25.71
C LYS A 419 5.59 -34.94 -25.00
N ALA A 420 5.78 -33.81 -25.74
CA ALA A 420 5.35 -32.50 -25.23
C ALA A 420 3.87 -32.58 -24.84
N SER A 421 3.53 -31.96 -23.70
CA SER A 421 2.14 -31.87 -23.30
C SER A 421 1.36 -30.94 -24.23
N ILE A 422 1.95 -29.80 -24.58
CA ILE A 422 1.31 -28.73 -25.33
C ILE A 422 2.38 -28.00 -26.16
N CYS A 423 1.98 -27.49 -27.33
CA CYS A 423 2.78 -26.58 -28.14
C CYS A 423 2.07 -25.20 -28.22
N ILE A 424 2.78 -24.13 -27.91
CA ILE A 424 2.35 -22.74 -28.09
C ILE A 424 2.95 -22.21 -29.38
N LEU A 425 2.13 -21.74 -30.30
CA LEU A 425 2.49 -21.47 -31.69
C LEU A 425 1.84 -20.16 -32.17
N GLU A 426 2.43 -19.50 -33.19
CA GLU A 426 1.80 -18.41 -33.95
C GLU A 426 1.12 -18.92 -35.20
N LYS A 427 1.71 -19.94 -35.86
CA LYS A 427 1.23 -20.50 -37.12
C LYS A 427 1.10 -22.00 -37.07
N ASN A 428 0.16 -22.53 -37.83
CA ASN A 428 -0.03 -23.95 -37.99
C ASN A 428 0.54 -24.41 -39.33
N TYR A 429 1.52 -25.31 -39.31
CA TYR A 429 2.14 -25.90 -40.47
C TYR A 429 1.73 -27.38 -40.72
N SER A 430 0.80 -27.91 -39.92
CA SER A 430 0.40 -29.30 -39.94
C SER A 430 -1.04 -29.50 -39.47
N LYS A 431 -1.50 -30.76 -39.35
CA LYS A 431 -2.87 -31.06 -38.91
C LYS A 431 -3.22 -30.41 -37.56
N LYS A 432 -4.44 -29.90 -37.45
CA LYS A 432 -4.97 -29.36 -36.19
C LYS A 432 -4.91 -30.43 -35.10
N ASN A 433 -4.43 -30.04 -33.92
CA ASN A 433 -4.35 -30.94 -32.76
C ASN A 433 -4.78 -30.13 -31.52
N SER A 434 -5.54 -30.77 -30.62
CA SER A 434 -6.00 -30.12 -29.37
C SER A 434 -4.86 -29.66 -28.45
N ARG A 435 -3.66 -30.23 -28.64
CA ARG A 435 -2.44 -29.85 -27.91
C ARG A 435 -1.66 -28.69 -28.56
N LYS A 436 -2.12 -28.11 -29.68
CA LYS A 436 -1.55 -26.95 -30.34
C LYS A 436 -2.41 -25.72 -29.97
N ILE A 437 -1.83 -24.78 -29.27
CA ILE A 437 -2.46 -23.53 -28.85
C ILE A 437 -1.84 -22.38 -29.65
N PHE A 438 -2.69 -21.57 -30.29
CA PHE A 438 -2.23 -20.47 -31.11
C PHE A 438 -2.34 -19.17 -30.35
N VAL A 439 -1.29 -18.36 -30.41
CA VAL A 439 -1.14 -17.04 -29.80
C VAL A 439 -0.71 -16.02 -30.85
N LYS A 440 -0.90 -14.74 -30.58
CA LYS A 440 -0.51 -13.67 -31.51
C LYS A 440 1.01 -13.51 -31.60
N ASN A 441 1.72 -13.68 -30.48
CA ASN A 441 3.17 -13.56 -30.36
C ASN A 441 3.70 -14.60 -29.38
N THR A 442 4.42 -15.61 -29.90
CA THR A 442 4.97 -16.69 -29.08
C THR A 442 6.12 -16.24 -28.19
N LEU A 443 6.95 -15.31 -28.69
CA LEU A 443 8.08 -14.78 -27.91
C LEU A 443 7.59 -13.96 -26.70
N GLU A 444 6.59 -13.11 -26.91
CA GLU A 444 5.96 -12.36 -25.83
C GLU A 444 5.29 -13.29 -24.80
N THR A 445 4.60 -14.34 -25.29
CA THR A 445 3.96 -15.32 -24.41
C THR A 445 4.97 -16.16 -23.63
N PHE A 446 6.16 -16.41 -24.19
CA PHE A 446 7.26 -17.13 -23.51
C PHE A 446 7.96 -16.26 -22.47
N SER A 447 8.12 -14.95 -22.75
CA SER A 447 8.81 -13.99 -21.87
C SER A 447 7.99 -13.57 -20.64
N ASN A 448 6.67 -13.69 -20.73
CA ASN A 448 5.74 -13.44 -19.61
C ASN A 448 5.64 -14.64 -18.67
#